data_7a34cb36a2d2b59dfa85bb36fb2f805a
#
_entry.id   7a34cb36a2d2b59dfa85bb36fb2f805a
#
_cell.length_a   1.000
_cell.length_b   1.000
_cell.length_c   1.000
_cell.angle_alpha   90.00
_cell.angle_beta   90.00
_cell.angle_gamma   90.00
#
_symmetry.space_group_name_H-M   'P 1'
#
loop_
_entity.id
_entity.type
_entity.pdbx_description
1 polymer ?
#
loop_
_entity_poly.entity_id
_entity_poly.type
_entity_poly.pdbx_seq_one_letter_code
_entity_poly.pdbx_strand_id
1 'polypeptide(L)'
;MINGGDYFKNEILLISMATLYLWYSFRYARKTNLEELEIPTKKIIGQFLVTFLISQLFYYTGIQFLQIQSDSSASFAENISHGYSLSLMLSVSVISPIEEELFLRGFVQKGGFRNSWLGIFLTSSFFSLLHVPNDALSFIYYALSGFIYGTSYKYSKTLWVPILCHIGHNTIIVVRSFFYT
;
A
#
# COMPACT_ATOMS: atom_id res chain seq x y z
N MET A 1 -8.59 -27.36 17.18
CA MET A 1 -7.61 -26.42 17.78
C MET A 1 -6.29 -26.63 17.10
N ILE A 2 -5.76 -25.62 16.43
CA ILE A 2 -4.42 -25.68 15.83
C ILE A 2 -3.42 -25.64 16.98
N ASN A 3 -2.47 -26.58 17.00
CA ASN A 3 -1.46 -26.64 18.05
C ASN A 3 -0.58 -25.37 17.97
N GLY A 4 -0.34 -24.67 19.08
CA GLY A 4 0.38 -23.38 19.07
C GLY A 4 1.76 -23.44 18.40
N GLY A 5 2.40 -24.62 18.36
CA GLY A 5 3.64 -24.83 17.62
C GLY A 5 3.50 -24.82 16.10
N ASP A 6 2.36 -25.28 15.57
CA ASP A 6 2.09 -25.28 14.13
C ASP A 6 1.69 -23.91 13.64
N TYR A 7 0.98 -23.13 14.47
CA TYR A 7 0.68 -21.73 14.21
C TYR A 7 1.97 -20.90 14.01
N PHE A 8 2.92 -21.03 14.95
CA PHE A 8 4.18 -20.28 14.89
C PHE A 8 5.05 -20.67 13.67
N LYS A 9 5.07 -21.95 13.30
CA LYS A 9 5.76 -22.42 12.08
C LYS A 9 5.15 -21.83 10.81
N ASN A 10 3.82 -21.76 10.72
CA ASN A 10 3.13 -21.19 9.59
C ASN A 10 3.39 -19.68 9.45
N GLU A 11 3.43 -18.94 10.56
CA GLU A 11 3.79 -17.51 10.58
C GLU A 11 5.20 -17.28 10.04
N ILE A 12 6.20 -18.04 10.52
CA ILE A 12 7.59 -17.94 10.03
C ILE A 12 7.67 -18.26 8.54
N LEU A 13 6.97 -19.30 8.09
CA LEU A 13 6.98 -19.70 6.68
C LEU A 13 6.41 -18.59 5.80
N LEU A 14 5.24 -18.03 6.17
CA LEU A 14 4.60 -16.94 5.43
C LEU A 14 5.47 -15.68 5.35
N ILE A 15 6.06 -15.26 6.47
CA ILE A 15 6.97 -14.11 6.51
C ILE A 15 8.22 -14.37 5.65
N SER A 16 8.77 -15.60 5.71
CA SER A 16 9.95 -15.96 4.90
C SER A 16 9.65 -15.93 3.41
N MET A 17 8.51 -16.49 3.00
CA MET A 17 8.08 -16.47 1.58
C MET A 17 7.86 -15.02 1.08
N ALA A 18 7.18 -14.19 1.86
CA ALA A 18 6.96 -12.79 1.53
C ALA A 18 8.28 -12.01 1.41
N THR A 19 9.22 -12.24 2.33
CA THR A 19 10.56 -11.62 2.28
C THR A 19 11.34 -12.04 1.04
N LEU A 20 11.32 -13.32 0.67
CA LEU A 20 11.96 -13.82 -0.55
C LEU A 20 11.32 -13.23 -1.81
N TYR A 21 9.99 -13.12 -1.83
CA TYR A 21 9.27 -12.51 -2.93
C TYR A 21 9.62 -11.03 -3.10
N LEU A 22 9.63 -10.25 -2.01
CA LEU A 22 10.03 -8.85 -2.03
C LEU A 22 11.48 -8.69 -2.50
N TRP A 23 12.40 -9.51 -1.98
CA TRP A 23 13.80 -9.50 -2.41
C TRP A 23 13.92 -9.73 -3.92
N TYR A 24 13.22 -10.73 -4.44
CA TYR A 24 13.20 -11.03 -5.87
C TYR A 24 12.63 -9.85 -6.68
N SER A 25 11.50 -9.28 -6.24
CA SER A 25 10.83 -8.15 -6.90
C SER A 25 11.73 -6.92 -6.99
N PHE A 26 12.40 -6.55 -5.89
CA PHE A 26 13.38 -5.45 -5.88
C PHE A 26 14.60 -5.74 -6.77
N ARG A 27 15.10 -6.97 -6.73
CA ARG A 27 16.23 -7.38 -7.58
C ARG A 27 15.86 -7.30 -9.07
N TYR A 28 14.66 -7.74 -9.42
CA TYR A 28 14.14 -7.66 -10.77
C TYR A 28 13.93 -6.21 -11.21
N ALA A 29 13.32 -5.38 -10.39
CA ALA A 29 13.11 -3.95 -10.67
C ALA A 29 14.44 -3.22 -10.91
N ARG A 30 15.47 -3.49 -10.12
CA ARG A 30 16.84 -2.96 -10.34
C ARG A 30 17.46 -3.42 -11.65
N LYS A 31 17.32 -4.72 -11.97
CA LYS A 31 17.92 -5.29 -13.19
C LYS A 31 17.29 -4.73 -14.46
N THR A 32 16.01 -4.39 -14.43
CA THR A 32 15.28 -3.87 -15.57
C THR A 32 15.34 -2.34 -15.69
N ASN A 33 16.05 -1.65 -14.80
CA ASN A 33 16.10 -0.18 -14.72
C ASN A 33 14.69 0.46 -14.67
N LEU A 34 13.68 -0.29 -14.21
CA LEU A 34 12.32 0.23 -14.06
C LEU A 34 12.24 1.23 -12.91
N GLU A 35 13.26 1.23 -12.04
CA GLU A 35 13.19 1.97 -10.79
C GLU A 35 14.40 2.82 -10.45
N GLU A 36 14.10 4.02 -10.05
CA GLU A 36 15.02 4.94 -9.40
C GLU A 36 14.96 4.69 -7.88
N LEU A 37 15.70 3.67 -7.41
CA LEU A 37 15.84 3.34 -6.00
C LEU A 37 17.02 4.11 -5.37
N GLU A 38 17.11 5.40 -5.68
CA GLU A 38 18.11 6.28 -5.07
C GLU A 38 17.80 6.52 -3.59
N ILE A 39 18.86 6.70 -2.81
CA ILE A 39 18.74 6.98 -1.37
C ILE A 39 18.03 8.32 -1.16
N PRO A 40 17.08 8.40 -0.22
CA PRO A 40 16.31 9.61 0.02
C PRO A 40 17.19 10.85 0.29
N THR A 41 17.04 11.87 -0.53
CA THR A 41 17.61 13.20 -0.32
C THR A 41 16.66 14.07 0.51
N LYS A 42 17.10 15.24 0.96
CA LYS A 42 16.23 16.22 1.66
C LYS A 42 14.98 16.57 0.85
N LYS A 43 15.10 16.61 -0.48
CA LYS A 43 13.98 16.86 -1.39
C LYS A 43 12.96 15.73 -1.33
N ILE A 44 13.41 14.46 -1.35
CA ILE A 44 12.55 13.28 -1.27
C ILE A 44 11.84 13.23 0.08
N ILE A 45 12.53 13.57 1.18
CA ILE A 45 11.92 13.67 2.51
C ILE A 45 10.81 14.73 2.52
N GLY A 46 11.05 15.90 1.95
CA GLY A 46 10.03 16.94 1.85
C GLY A 46 8.80 16.49 1.03
N GLN A 47 9.03 15.83 -0.11
CA GLN A 47 7.94 15.27 -0.93
C GLN A 47 7.17 14.16 -0.20
N PHE A 48 7.87 13.30 0.54
CA PHE A 48 7.24 12.30 1.41
C PHE A 48 6.32 12.96 2.44
N LEU A 49 6.82 13.94 3.20
CA LEU A 49 6.04 14.61 4.24
C LEU A 49 4.78 15.28 3.67
N VAL A 50 4.90 15.99 2.57
CA VAL A 50 3.75 16.65 1.91
C VAL A 50 2.74 15.60 1.42
N THR A 51 3.19 14.57 0.72
CA THR A 51 2.31 13.50 0.21
C THR A 51 1.64 12.77 1.36
N PHE A 52 2.38 12.46 2.41
CA PHE A 52 1.86 11.77 3.60
C PHE A 52 0.79 12.60 4.30
N LEU A 53 1.03 13.89 4.52
CA LEU A 53 0.03 14.78 5.12
C LEU A 53 -1.25 14.86 4.27
N ILE A 54 -1.12 14.99 2.94
CA ILE A 54 -2.26 15.01 2.04
C ILE A 54 -3.04 13.69 2.13
N SER A 55 -2.34 12.55 2.10
CA SER A 55 -2.97 11.23 2.18
C SER A 55 -3.68 11.01 3.52
N GLN A 56 -3.09 11.45 4.65
CA GLN A 56 -3.74 11.34 5.96
C GLN A 56 -4.95 12.26 6.10
N LEU A 57 -4.89 13.50 5.61
CA LEU A 57 -6.03 14.40 5.61
C LEU A 57 -7.18 13.82 4.77
N PHE A 58 -6.85 13.29 3.59
CA PHE A 58 -7.82 12.64 2.72
C PHE A 58 -8.46 11.42 3.38
N TYR A 59 -7.65 10.55 4.00
CA TYR A 59 -8.12 9.38 4.76
C TYR A 59 -9.05 9.77 5.91
N TYR A 60 -8.63 10.74 6.72
CA TYR A 60 -9.44 11.21 7.84
C TYR A 60 -10.80 11.75 7.37
N THR A 61 -10.81 12.54 6.29
CA THR A 61 -12.04 13.05 5.67
C THR A 61 -12.94 11.91 5.19
N GLY A 62 -12.37 10.90 4.53
CA GLY A 62 -13.12 9.73 4.05
C GLY A 62 -13.81 8.97 5.18
N ILE A 63 -13.10 8.70 6.29
CA ILE A 63 -13.68 7.97 7.43
C ILE A 63 -14.71 8.81 8.17
N GLN A 64 -14.40 10.07 8.50
CA GLN A 64 -15.24 10.87 9.38
C GLN A 64 -16.50 11.40 8.70
N PHE A 65 -16.43 11.75 7.43
CA PHE A 65 -17.54 12.40 6.74
C PHE A 65 -18.22 11.51 5.72
N LEU A 66 -17.50 10.61 5.06
CA LEU A 66 -18.04 9.77 4.00
C LEU A 66 -18.32 8.33 4.43
N GLN A 67 -17.82 7.93 5.60
CA GLN A 67 -18.00 6.58 6.16
C GLN A 67 -17.63 5.46 5.15
N ILE A 68 -16.55 5.68 4.41
CA ILE A 68 -16.11 4.78 3.34
C ILE A 68 -15.82 3.38 3.90
N GLN A 69 -16.37 2.39 3.22
CA GLN A 69 -16.15 0.98 3.52
C GLN A 69 -15.75 0.22 2.24
N SER A 70 -15.07 -0.89 2.42
CA SER A 70 -14.73 -1.83 1.35
C SER A 70 -14.66 -3.24 1.92
N ASP A 71 -14.80 -4.25 1.06
CA ASP A 71 -14.69 -5.64 1.51
C ASP A 71 -13.29 -5.95 2.04
N SER A 72 -12.24 -5.30 1.52
CA SER A 72 -10.89 -5.42 2.07
C SER A 72 -10.80 -4.91 3.50
N SER A 73 -11.42 -3.76 3.81
CA SER A 73 -11.43 -3.21 5.18
C SER A 73 -12.28 -4.05 6.13
N ALA A 74 -13.41 -4.58 5.67
CA ALA A 74 -14.26 -5.48 6.43
C ALA A 74 -13.54 -6.80 6.74
N SER A 75 -12.91 -7.42 5.75
CA SER A 75 -12.11 -8.65 5.93
C SER A 75 -10.93 -8.45 6.88
N PHE A 76 -10.27 -7.29 6.82
CA PHE A 76 -9.21 -6.96 7.77
C PHE A 76 -9.75 -6.87 9.20
N ALA A 77 -10.87 -6.17 9.42
CA ALA A 77 -11.50 -6.03 10.73
C ALA A 77 -11.97 -7.40 11.29
N GLU A 78 -12.54 -8.25 10.44
CA GLU A 78 -12.93 -9.62 10.81
C GLU A 78 -11.72 -10.45 11.24
N ASN A 79 -10.63 -10.45 10.45
CA ASN A 79 -9.42 -11.19 10.82
C ASN A 79 -8.83 -10.72 12.15
N ILE A 80 -8.83 -9.42 12.43
CA ILE A 80 -8.36 -8.87 13.70
C ILE A 80 -9.25 -9.31 14.87
N SER A 81 -10.58 -9.43 14.67
CA SER A 81 -11.50 -9.89 15.74
C SER A 81 -11.24 -11.34 16.18
N HIS A 82 -10.64 -12.16 15.33
CA HIS A 82 -10.21 -13.53 15.66
C HIS A 82 -8.83 -13.60 16.33
N GLY A 83 -8.14 -12.50 16.46
CA GLY A 83 -6.83 -12.37 17.09
C GLY A 83 -5.78 -11.76 16.18
N TYR A 84 -4.78 -11.14 16.78
CA TYR A 84 -3.70 -10.48 16.04
C TYR A 84 -2.67 -11.50 15.55
N SER A 85 -2.48 -11.58 14.24
CA SER A 85 -1.43 -12.35 13.59
C SER A 85 -0.31 -11.41 13.17
N LEU A 86 0.93 -11.73 13.52
CA LEU A 86 2.10 -10.93 13.12
C LEU A 86 2.27 -10.91 11.60
N SER A 87 2.04 -12.04 10.93
CA SER A 87 2.11 -12.11 9.46
C SER A 87 1.05 -11.24 8.80
N LEU A 88 -0.19 -11.22 9.31
CA LEU A 88 -1.24 -10.35 8.80
C LEU A 88 -0.85 -8.87 8.97
N MET A 89 -0.40 -8.47 10.15
CA MET A 89 0.01 -7.09 10.40
C MET A 89 1.16 -6.64 9.51
N LEU A 90 2.21 -7.46 9.36
CA LEU A 90 3.32 -7.18 8.46
C LEU A 90 2.89 -7.18 6.99
N SER A 91 2.01 -8.11 6.61
CA SER A 91 1.46 -8.17 5.26
C SER A 91 0.74 -6.88 4.90
N VAL A 92 -0.22 -6.48 5.71
CA VAL A 92 -1.04 -5.28 5.46
C VAL A 92 -0.23 -4.01 5.57
N SER A 93 0.64 -3.87 6.59
CA SER A 93 1.35 -2.61 6.85
C SER A 93 2.56 -2.39 5.96
N VAL A 94 3.25 -3.45 5.52
CA VAL A 94 4.55 -3.33 4.84
C VAL A 94 4.58 -4.03 3.50
N ILE A 95 4.19 -5.32 3.46
CA ILE A 95 4.41 -6.15 2.27
C ILE A 95 3.50 -5.72 1.13
N SER A 96 2.17 -5.70 1.36
CA SER A 96 1.20 -5.29 0.33
C SER A 96 1.45 -3.88 -0.21
N PRO A 97 1.70 -2.84 0.62
CA PRO A 97 2.08 -1.52 0.11
C PRO A 97 3.30 -1.53 -0.82
N ILE A 98 4.34 -2.28 -0.48
CA ILE A 98 5.53 -2.38 -1.34
C ILE A 98 5.18 -3.05 -2.67
N GLU A 99 4.47 -4.17 -2.64
CA GLU A 99 4.08 -4.91 -3.84
C GLU A 99 3.18 -4.08 -4.75
N GLU A 100 2.18 -3.42 -4.18
CA GLU A 100 1.25 -2.58 -4.92
C GLU A 100 1.96 -1.40 -5.60
N GLU A 101 2.84 -0.71 -4.89
CA GLU A 101 3.55 0.42 -5.48
C GLU A 101 4.60 -0.02 -6.52
N LEU A 102 5.32 -1.12 -6.28
CA LEU A 102 6.22 -1.71 -7.28
C LEU A 102 5.45 -2.07 -8.56
N PHE A 103 4.32 -2.74 -8.43
CA PHE A 103 3.53 -3.17 -9.57
C PHE A 103 2.86 -1.98 -10.26
N LEU A 104 2.07 -1.19 -9.51
CA LEU A 104 1.26 -0.14 -10.11
C LEU A 104 2.11 1.04 -10.60
N ARG A 105 3.10 1.49 -9.82
CA ARG A 105 3.91 2.66 -10.20
C ARG A 105 5.13 2.28 -11.01
N GLY A 106 5.84 1.23 -10.60
CA GLY A 106 7.03 0.75 -11.30
C GLY A 106 6.69 0.11 -12.65
N PHE A 107 5.98 -1.01 -12.62
CA PHE A 107 5.74 -1.78 -13.85
C PHE A 107 4.67 -1.16 -14.74
N VAL A 108 3.50 -0.81 -14.22
CA VAL A 108 2.39 -0.35 -15.05
C VAL A 108 2.54 1.13 -15.40
N GLN A 109 2.55 2.03 -14.41
CA GLN A 109 2.57 3.47 -14.65
C GLN A 109 3.83 3.91 -15.42
N LYS A 110 5.02 3.50 -14.96
CA LYS A 110 6.28 3.85 -15.62
C LYS A 110 6.58 2.92 -16.80
N GLY A 111 6.60 1.61 -16.58
CA GLY A 111 6.98 0.63 -17.60
C GLY A 111 6.01 0.58 -18.77
N GLY A 112 4.70 0.51 -18.48
CA GLY A 112 3.66 0.43 -19.51
C GLY A 112 3.27 1.78 -20.11
N PHE A 113 3.13 2.82 -19.31
CA PHE A 113 2.57 4.11 -19.71
C PHE A 113 3.56 5.28 -19.65
N ARG A 114 4.86 5.03 -19.49
CA ARG A 114 5.93 6.04 -19.47
C ARG A 114 5.65 7.19 -18.50
N ASN A 115 5.06 6.87 -17.35
CA ASN A 115 4.70 7.82 -16.30
C ASN A 115 3.77 8.95 -16.79
N SER A 116 2.87 8.65 -17.73
CA SER A 116 1.88 9.58 -18.27
C SER A 116 0.69 9.76 -17.33
N TRP A 117 -0.11 10.81 -17.54
CA TRP A 117 -1.36 11.02 -16.81
C TRP A 117 -2.39 9.91 -17.04
N LEU A 118 -2.43 9.35 -18.25
CA LEU A 118 -3.27 8.17 -18.54
C LEU A 118 -2.83 6.98 -17.69
N GLY A 119 -1.52 6.75 -17.56
CA GLY A 119 -0.99 5.70 -16.69
C GLY A 119 -1.37 5.90 -15.22
N ILE A 120 -1.33 7.15 -14.72
CA ILE A 120 -1.80 7.46 -13.36
C ILE A 120 -3.28 7.15 -13.20
N PHE A 121 -4.12 7.59 -14.15
CA PHE A 121 -5.55 7.34 -14.09
C PHE A 121 -5.87 5.84 -14.08
N LEU A 122 -5.30 5.07 -14.99
CA LEU A 122 -5.54 3.63 -15.09
C LEU A 122 -5.03 2.88 -13.85
N THR A 123 -3.83 3.18 -13.36
CA THR A 123 -3.30 2.53 -12.17
C THR A 123 -4.05 2.93 -10.89
N SER A 124 -4.59 4.14 -10.83
CA SER A 124 -5.44 4.59 -9.72
C SER A 124 -6.78 3.89 -9.71
N SER A 125 -7.40 3.70 -10.89
CA SER A 125 -8.63 2.93 -11.00
C SER A 125 -8.40 1.46 -10.64
N PHE A 126 -7.27 0.88 -11.08
CA PHE A 126 -6.92 -0.50 -10.72
C PHE A 126 -6.59 -0.63 -9.23
N PHE A 127 -5.91 0.34 -8.62
CA PHE A 127 -5.70 0.41 -7.17
C PHE A 127 -7.02 0.34 -6.40
N SER A 128 -8.04 1.08 -6.87
CA SER A 128 -9.36 1.01 -6.28
C SER A 128 -9.98 -0.38 -6.37
N LEU A 129 -9.89 -1.04 -7.53
CA LEU A 129 -10.43 -2.39 -7.71
C LEU A 129 -9.77 -3.42 -6.79
N LEU A 130 -8.47 -3.29 -6.49
CA LEU A 130 -7.77 -4.17 -5.53
C LEU A 130 -8.35 -4.06 -4.11
N HIS A 131 -8.97 -2.93 -3.78
CA HIS A 131 -9.61 -2.70 -2.47
C HIS A 131 -11.06 -3.20 -2.41
N VAL A 132 -11.55 -3.80 -3.48
CA VAL A 132 -12.92 -4.36 -3.58
C VAL A 132 -13.97 -3.37 -3.05
N PRO A 133 -14.14 -2.21 -3.71
CA PRO A 133 -15.08 -1.17 -3.26
C PRO A 133 -16.52 -1.65 -3.37
N ASN A 134 -17.36 -1.36 -2.35
CA ASN A 134 -18.73 -1.83 -2.26
C ASN A 134 -19.70 -0.98 -3.10
N ASP A 135 -19.31 0.26 -3.42
CA ASP A 135 -20.13 1.23 -4.15
C ASP A 135 -19.28 2.22 -4.96
N ALA A 136 -19.94 3.08 -5.72
CA ALA A 136 -19.27 4.08 -6.55
C ALA A 136 -18.47 5.11 -5.72
N LEU A 137 -18.94 5.45 -4.53
CA LEU A 137 -18.24 6.40 -3.66
C LEU A 137 -16.94 5.81 -3.12
N SER A 138 -16.98 4.56 -2.67
CA SER A 138 -15.79 3.80 -2.25
C SER A 138 -14.80 3.64 -3.41
N PHE A 139 -15.31 3.33 -4.62
CA PHE A 139 -14.45 3.26 -5.81
C PHE A 139 -13.73 4.59 -6.06
N ILE A 140 -14.45 5.70 -6.08
CA ILE A 140 -13.87 7.03 -6.30
C ILE A 140 -12.85 7.37 -5.21
N TYR A 141 -13.17 7.06 -3.96
CA TYR A 141 -12.28 7.30 -2.83
C TYR A 141 -10.95 6.56 -2.96
N TYR A 142 -10.97 5.25 -3.20
CA TYR A 142 -9.73 4.48 -3.37
C TYR A 142 -9.00 4.85 -4.66
N ALA A 143 -9.71 5.22 -5.74
CA ALA A 143 -9.09 5.72 -6.96
C ALA A 143 -8.35 7.07 -6.71
N LEU A 144 -8.93 7.97 -5.92
CA LEU A 144 -8.27 9.22 -5.53
C LEU A 144 -7.06 8.98 -4.62
N SER A 145 -7.13 8.01 -3.70
CA SER A 145 -5.96 7.57 -2.92
C SER A 145 -4.83 7.08 -3.83
N GLY A 146 -5.17 6.24 -4.79
CA GLY A 146 -4.25 5.79 -5.82
C GLY A 146 -3.68 6.93 -6.66
N PHE A 147 -4.49 7.94 -6.98
CA PHE A 147 -4.06 9.12 -7.73
C PHE A 147 -3.06 9.98 -6.95
N ILE A 148 -3.22 10.12 -5.63
CA ILE A 148 -2.24 10.80 -4.76
C ILE A 148 -0.89 10.10 -4.85
N TYR A 149 -0.83 8.77 -4.72
CA TYR A 149 0.41 8.01 -4.81
C TYR A 149 1.01 8.04 -6.23
N GLY A 150 0.19 7.86 -7.27
CA GLY A 150 0.65 7.93 -8.66
C GLY A 150 1.24 9.30 -9.04
N THR A 151 0.62 10.38 -8.55
CA THR A 151 1.10 11.74 -8.74
C THR A 151 2.39 11.99 -7.96
N SER A 152 2.47 11.52 -6.72
CA SER A 152 3.69 11.62 -5.92
C SER A 152 4.88 10.94 -6.60
N TYR A 153 4.66 9.74 -7.16
CA TYR A 153 5.67 9.06 -7.96
C TYR A 153 6.09 9.86 -9.21
N LYS A 154 5.13 10.42 -9.93
CA LYS A 154 5.41 11.22 -11.13
C LYS A 154 6.37 12.39 -10.86
N TYR A 155 6.16 13.09 -9.75
CA TYR A 155 6.95 14.28 -9.41
C TYR A 155 8.23 13.97 -8.62
N SER A 156 8.22 12.94 -7.77
CA SER A 156 9.41 12.53 -7.02
C SER A 156 10.41 11.76 -7.89
N LYS A 157 9.92 11.07 -8.93
CA LYS A 157 10.69 10.17 -9.78
C LYS A 157 11.37 9.03 -9.00
N THR A 158 10.83 8.67 -7.84
CA THR A 158 11.32 7.57 -7.03
C THR A 158 10.15 6.84 -6.38
N LEU A 159 10.23 5.52 -6.29
CA LEU A 159 9.22 4.70 -5.59
C LEU A 159 9.23 4.86 -4.08
N TRP A 160 10.31 5.39 -3.51
CA TRP A 160 10.39 5.55 -2.05
C TRP A 160 9.28 6.44 -1.50
N VAL A 161 8.87 7.50 -2.21
CA VAL A 161 7.82 8.41 -1.74
C VAL A 161 6.48 7.71 -1.60
N PRO A 162 5.88 7.11 -2.67
CA PRO A 162 4.60 6.43 -2.52
C PRO A 162 4.68 5.20 -1.62
N ILE A 163 5.75 4.39 -1.67
CA ILE A 163 5.94 3.23 -0.79
C ILE A 163 5.91 3.65 0.68
N LEU A 164 6.72 4.62 1.08
CA LEU A 164 6.77 5.05 2.47
C LEU A 164 5.46 5.70 2.93
N CYS A 165 4.79 6.46 2.06
CA CYS A 165 3.48 7.02 2.35
C CYS A 165 2.43 5.92 2.56
N HIS A 166 2.43 4.90 1.72
CA HIS A 166 1.47 3.80 1.80
C HIS A 166 1.74 2.90 3.02
N ILE A 167 3.01 2.55 3.30
CA ILE A 167 3.41 1.86 4.53
C ILE A 167 2.96 2.64 5.76
N GLY A 168 3.27 3.94 5.82
CA GLY A 168 2.89 4.79 6.95
C GLY A 168 1.37 4.85 7.14
N HIS A 169 0.62 4.95 6.05
CA HIS A 169 -0.84 4.95 6.05
C HIS A 169 -1.39 3.63 6.62
N ASN A 170 -0.98 2.50 6.07
CA ASN A 170 -1.46 1.19 6.51
C ASN A 170 -1.01 0.85 7.94
N THR A 171 0.19 1.29 8.34
CA THR A 171 0.65 1.16 9.73
C THR A 171 -0.28 1.90 10.70
N ILE A 172 -0.74 3.11 10.35
CA ILE A 172 -1.71 3.85 11.17
C ILE A 172 -3.03 3.06 11.29
N ILE A 173 -3.51 2.46 10.20
CA ILE A 173 -4.73 1.63 10.23
C ILE A 173 -4.54 0.44 11.18
N VAL A 174 -3.43 -0.29 11.06
CA VAL A 174 -3.12 -1.43 11.93
C VAL A 174 -2.98 -0.99 13.38
N VAL A 175 -2.28 0.10 13.68
CA VAL A 175 -2.14 0.62 15.06
C VAL A 175 -3.50 1.04 15.62
N ARG A 176 -4.33 1.72 14.84
CA ARG A 176 -5.67 2.11 15.29
C ARG A 176 -6.55 0.92 15.61
N SER A 177 -6.43 -0.21 14.91
CA SER A 177 -7.24 -1.40 15.21
C SER A 177 -7.03 -1.92 16.64
N PHE A 178 -5.87 -1.69 17.26
CA PHE A 178 -5.63 -2.06 18.66
C PHE A 178 -6.42 -1.23 19.70
N PHE A 179 -6.93 -0.07 19.30
CA PHE A 179 -7.64 0.85 20.20
C PHE A 179 -9.16 0.84 19.99
N TYR A 180 -9.66 0.20 18.94
CA TYR A 180 -11.08 0.22 18.58
C TYR A 180 -11.70 -1.18 18.49
N THR A 181 -10.95 -2.22 18.85
CA THR A 181 -11.45 -3.57 19.15
C THR A 181 -11.59 -3.75 20.66
#